data_f14a2dda709c65725986388ef298cf25
#
_entry.id   f14a2dda709c65725986388ef298cf25
#
_cell.length_a   1.000
_cell.length_b   1.000
_cell.length_c   1.000
_cell.angle_alpha   90.00
_cell.angle_beta   90.00
_cell.angle_gamma   90.00
#
_symmetry.space_group_name_H-M   'P 1'
#
loop_
_entity.id
_entity.type
_entity.pdbx_description
1 polymer ?
#
loop_
_entity_poly.entity_id
_entity_poly.type
_entity_poly.pdbx_seq_one_letter_code
_entity_poly.pdbx_strand_id
1 'polypeptide(L)'
;ENIEQGNFPQWTMYVQLMTEEQAAECPFNPFDLTKVWSQKQYPLIEVGVLELNRNPENYFADVEQAAFNPANVVPGISFSPDRMLQGRLFSYGDAQRYRLGVNHYQIPVNRSRCPFLNMYHRDGQMRVDGNHGSTLGYEPNSYGEWQHQLEYKEPPLELDGAAYQWDFREDDSDYYSQPGD
;
A
#
# COMPACT_ATOMS: atom_id res chain seq x y z
N GLU A 1 -7.65 20.99 -19.05
CA GLU A 1 -8.63 21.55 -19.99
C GLU A 1 -9.99 20.85 -19.85
N ASN A 2 -10.12 19.53 -20.06
CA ASN A 2 -11.42 18.85 -19.94
C ASN A 2 -12.09 19.04 -18.58
N ILE A 3 -11.35 18.91 -17.49
CA ILE A 3 -11.87 19.11 -16.14
C ILE A 3 -12.38 20.55 -15.94
N GLU A 4 -11.66 21.54 -16.44
CA GLU A 4 -12.05 22.95 -16.37
C GLU A 4 -13.31 23.26 -17.18
N GLN A 5 -13.56 22.48 -18.22
CA GLN A 5 -14.77 22.58 -19.04
C GLN A 5 -15.95 21.78 -18.46
N GLY A 6 -15.76 21.09 -17.34
CA GLY A 6 -16.77 20.25 -16.72
C GLY A 6 -16.90 18.85 -17.34
N ASN A 7 -15.99 18.48 -18.24
CA ASN A 7 -15.93 17.15 -18.83
C ASN A 7 -15.04 16.27 -17.95
N PHE A 8 -15.62 15.60 -16.98
CA PHE A 8 -14.87 14.79 -16.01
C PHE A 8 -14.60 13.40 -16.52
N PRO A 9 -13.33 12.99 -16.72
CA PRO A 9 -12.97 11.61 -17.03
C PRO A 9 -13.41 10.67 -15.92
N GLN A 10 -14.02 9.55 -16.30
CA GLN A 10 -14.56 8.57 -15.36
C GLN A 10 -14.19 7.15 -15.74
N TRP A 11 -14.04 6.29 -14.73
CA TRP A 11 -13.84 4.85 -14.88
C TRP A 11 -14.69 4.11 -13.85
N THR A 12 -15.40 3.10 -14.30
CA THR A 12 -16.08 2.18 -13.39
C THR A 12 -15.07 1.20 -12.83
N MET A 13 -15.04 1.06 -11.51
CA MET A 13 -14.22 0.10 -10.80
C MET A 13 -15.00 -1.19 -10.56
N TYR A 14 -14.40 -2.31 -10.91
CA TYR A 14 -14.93 -3.64 -10.68
C TYR A 14 -13.97 -4.44 -9.82
N VAL A 15 -14.52 -5.40 -9.08
CA VAL A 15 -13.76 -6.43 -8.37
C VAL A 15 -14.19 -7.80 -8.83
N GLN A 16 -13.29 -8.77 -8.75
CA GLN A 16 -13.58 -10.20 -8.87
C GLN A 16 -13.27 -10.85 -7.53
N LEU A 17 -14.09 -11.80 -7.12
CA LEU A 17 -13.93 -12.51 -5.87
C LEU A 17 -13.61 -13.98 -6.15
N MET A 18 -12.61 -14.49 -5.45
CA MET A 18 -12.23 -15.89 -5.44
C MET A 18 -12.07 -16.33 -3.98
N THR A 19 -12.72 -17.42 -3.59
CA THR A 19 -12.54 -17.95 -2.24
C THR A 19 -11.21 -18.70 -2.12
N GLU A 20 -10.79 -18.98 -0.90
CA GLU A 20 -9.57 -19.76 -0.67
C GLU A 20 -9.65 -21.16 -1.25
N GLU A 21 -10.83 -21.80 -1.16
CA GLU A 21 -11.06 -23.12 -1.74
C GLU A 21 -10.96 -23.08 -3.28
N GLN A 22 -11.53 -22.04 -3.90
CA GLN A 22 -11.42 -21.83 -5.33
C GLN A 22 -9.98 -21.53 -5.76
N ALA A 23 -9.25 -20.80 -4.95
CA ALA A 23 -7.84 -20.52 -5.20
C ALA A 23 -7.00 -21.80 -5.14
N ALA A 24 -7.28 -22.69 -4.19
CA ALA A 24 -6.61 -23.99 -4.06
C ALA A 24 -6.86 -24.92 -5.25
N GLU A 25 -8.02 -24.82 -5.90
CA GLU A 25 -8.38 -25.62 -7.08
C GLU A 25 -8.03 -24.94 -8.41
N CYS A 26 -7.53 -23.69 -8.34
CA CYS A 26 -7.18 -22.93 -9.53
C CYS A 26 -6.02 -23.60 -10.29
N PRO A 27 -6.13 -23.79 -11.62
CA PRO A 27 -5.09 -24.47 -12.41
C PRO A 27 -3.81 -23.66 -12.60
N PHE A 28 -3.81 -22.42 -12.17
CA PHE A 28 -2.65 -21.52 -12.19
C PHE A 28 -2.60 -20.74 -10.87
N ASN A 29 -1.45 -20.16 -10.55
CA ASN A 29 -1.31 -19.31 -9.37
C ASN A 29 -2.25 -18.07 -9.51
N PRO A 30 -3.31 -17.93 -8.69
CA PRO A 30 -4.23 -16.81 -8.79
C PRO A 30 -3.61 -15.45 -8.44
N PHE A 31 -2.45 -15.44 -7.80
CA PHE A 31 -1.70 -14.23 -7.44
C PHE A 31 -0.66 -13.83 -8.49
N ASP A 32 -0.49 -14.63 -9.55
CA ASP A 32 0.42 -14.30 -10.63
C ASP A 32 -0.12 -13.12 -11.44
N LEU A 33 0.58 -12.00 -11.43
CA LEU A 33 0.22 -10.78 -12.14
C LEU A 33 0.14 -10.94 -13.66
N THR A 34 0.72 -11.99 -14.22
CA THR A 34 0.66 -12.29 -15.67
C THR A 34 -0.61 -13.04 -16.07
N LYS A 35 -1.41 -13.49 -15.11
CA LYS A 35 -2.64 -14.25 -15.33
C LYS A 35 -3.87 -13.36 -15.23
N VAL A 36 -4.91 -13.73 -15.92
CA VAL A 36 -6.22 -13.07 -15.90
C VAL A 36 -7.28 -14.06 -15.46
N TRP A 37 -8.08 -13.68 -14.49
CA TRP A 37 -9.21 -14.49 -14.06
C TRP A 37 -10.33 -14.43 -15.07
N SER A 38 -10.91 -15.59 -15.39
CA SER A 38 -12.04 -15.67 -16.33
C SER A 38 -13.26 -14.94 -15.78
N GLN A 39 -13.77 -13.95 -16.51
CA GLN A 39 -15.00 -13.25 -16.13
C GLN A 39 -16.25 -14.17 -16.11
N LYS A 40 -16.19 -15.30 -16.79
CA LYS A 40 -17.25 -16.31 -16.77
C LYS A 40 -17.29 -17.05 -15.43
N GLN A 41 -16.13 -17.34 -14.85
CA GLN A 41 -16.00 -18.04 -13.57
C GLN A 41 -16.05 -17.07 -12.38
N TYR A 42 -15.44 -15.92 -12.54
CA TYR A 42 -15.36 -14.87 -11.53
C TYR A 42 -15.94 -13.58 -12.14
N PRO A 43 -17.25 -13.37 -12.04
CA PRO A 43 -17.91 -12.22 -12.65
C PRO A 43 -17.40 -10.89 -12.09
N LEU A 44 -17.42 -9.87 -12.93
CA LEU A 44 -17.12 -8.50 -12.51
C LEU A 44 -18.27 -7.97 -11.63
N ILE A 45 -17.92 -7.49 -10.45
CA ILE A 45 -18.85 -6.84 -9.50
C ILE A 45 -18.51 -5.35 -9.49
N GLU A 46 -19.46 -4.54 -9.89
CA GLU A 46 -19.30 -3.09 -9.85
C GLU A 46 -19.29 -2.60 -8.40
N VAL A 47 -18.27 -1.81 -8.03
CA VAL A 47 -18.10 -1.29 -6.66
C VAL A 47 -18.05 0.22 -6.59
N GLY A 48 -17.86 0.91 -7.71
CA GLY A 48 -17.85 2.37 -7.72
C GLY A 48 -17.34 2.99 -9.00
N VAL A 49 -17.31 4.32 -8.99
CA VAL A 49 -16.81 5.14 -10.11
C VAL A 49 -15.66 6.00 -9.60
N LEU A 50 -14.56 5.99 -10.32
CA LEU A 50 -13.48 6.95 -10.17
C LEU A 50 -13.72 8.10 -11.12
N GLU A 51 -13.83 9.30 -10.58
CA GLU A 51 -14.02 10.53 -11.35
C GLU A 51 -12.90 11.53 -11.08
N LEU A 52 -12.31 12.09 -12.13
CA LEU A 52 -11.33 13.17 -12.04
C LEU A 52 -12.04 14.51 -12.27
N ASN A 53 -12.37 15.19 -11.18
CA ASN A 53 -13.20 16.41 -11.21
C ASN A 53 -12.49 17.68 -10.74
N ARG A 54 -11.21 17.60 -10.38
CA ARG A 54 -10.42 18.76 -9.95
C ARG A 54 -8.95 18.62 -10.36
N ASN A 55 -8.42 19.68 -10.96
CA ASN A 55 -6.99 19.80 -11.17
C ASN A 55 -6.27 20.23 -9.89
N PRO A 56 -5.01 19.86 -9.68
CA PRO A 56 -4.20 20.42 -8.60
C PRO A 56 -3.93 21.91 -8.85
N GLU A 57 -3.86 22.69 -7.79
CA GLU A 57 -3.47 24.11 -7.87
C GLU A 57 -1.97 24.27 -8.10
N ASN A 58 -1.18 23.41 -7.49
CA ASN A 58 0.28 23.37 -7.64
C ASN A 58 0.72 21.94 -7.94
N TYR A 59 1.09 21.70 -9.19
CA TYR A 59 1.49 20.37 -9.64
C TYR A 59 2.68 19.80 -8.85
N PHE A 60 3.68 20.61 -8.56
CA PHE A 60 4.84 20.17 -7.78
C PHE A 60 4.44 19.74 -6.35
N ALA A 61 3.74 20.61 -5.65
CA ALA A 61 3.35 20.37 -4.26
C ALA A 61 2.35 19.21 -4.11
N ASP A 62 1.38 19.14 -5.02
CA ASP A 62 0.23 18.24 -4.87
C ASP A 62 0.39 16.92 -5.61
N VAL A 63 1.29 16.83 -6.59
CA VAL A 63 1.46 15.67 -7.45
C VAL A 63 2.89 15.13 -7.42
N GLU A 64 3.90 15.94 -7.77
CA GLU A 64 5.28 15.42 -7.84
C GLU A 64 5.83 14.97 -6.49
N GLN A 65 5.43 15.62 -5.40
CA GLN A 65 5.84 15.24 -4.06
C GLN A 65 5.00 14.11 -3.45
N ALA A 66 3.98 13.65 -4.14
CA ALA A 66 3.19 12.50 -3.66
C ALA A 66 4.05 11.23 -3.58
N ALA A 67 4.00 10.57 -2.44
CA ALA A 67 4.81 9.40 -2.11
C ALA A 67 3.93 8.16 -1.95
N PHE A 68 3.50 7.58 -3.06
CA PHE A 68 2.75 6.33 -3.04
C PHE A 68 3.66 5.17 -2.59
N ASN A 69 3.09 4.28 -1.80
CA ASN A 69 3.76 3.08 -1.34
C ASN A 69 2.73 1.94 -1.26
N PRO A 70 2.96 0.79 -1.91
CA PRO A 70 2.05 -0.36 -1.84
C PRO A 70 1.91 -0.94 -0.42
N ALA A 71 2.82 -0.63 0.49
CA ALA A 71 2.70 -1.02 1.90
C ALA A 71 1.63 -0.21 2.66
N ASN A 72 1.17 0.92 2.13
CA ASN A 72 0.16 1.77 2.74
C ASN A 72 -1.24 1.29 2.35
N VAL A 73 -1.75 0.31 3.06
CA VAL A 73 -3.09 -0.24 2.87
C VAL A 73 -3.98 0.06 4.07
N VAL A 74 -5.28 0.01 3.85
CA VAL A 74 -6.29 0.18 4.91
C VAL A 74 -6.58 -1.15 5.59
N PRO A 75 -7.07 -1.16 6.85
CA PRO A 75 -7.52 -2.37 7.51
C PRO A 75 -8.54 -3.14 6.65
N GLY A 76 -8.38 -4.46 6.60
CA GLY A 76 -9.20 -5.35 5.77
C GLY A 76 -8.63 -5.60 4.36
N ILE A 77 -7.54 -4.92 3.99
CA ILE A 77 -6.77 -5.24 2.78
C ILE A 77 -5.41 -5.76 3.21
N SER A 78 -5.03 -6.92 2.71
CA SER A 78 -3.77 -7.59 2.99
C SER A 78 -2.88 -7.65 1.72
N PHE A 79 -1.71 -8.21 1.88
CA PHE A 79 -0.74 -8.38 0.79
C PHE A 79 -0.81 -9.79 0.23
N SER A 80 -0.87 -9.92 -1.08
CA SER A 80 -0.75 -11.22 -1.73
C SER A 80 0.67 -11.79 -1.58
N PRO A 81 0.85 -13.11 -1.72
CA PRO A 81 2.17 -13.75 -1.67
C PRO A 81 2.99 -13.52 -2.95
N ASP A 82 2.51 -12.75 -3.90
CA ASP A 82 3.26 -12.44 -5.11
C ASP A 82 4.65 -11.87 -4.80
N ARG A 83 5.70 -12.49 -5.34
CA ARG A 83 7.10 -12.13 -5.04
C ARG A 83 7.42 -10.70 -5.46
N MET A 84 6.87 -10.26 -6.58
CA MET A 84 7.06 -8.89 -7.05
C MET A 84 6.44 -7.89 -6.07
N LEU A 85 5.22 -8.15 -5.59
CA LEU A 85 4.58 -7.31 -4.58
C LEU A 85 5.41 -7.29 -3.29
N GLN A 86 5.86 -8.45 -2.81
CA GLN A 86 6.68 -8.54 -1.59
C GLN A 86 7.95 -7.68 -1.70
N GLY A 87 8.64 -7.71 -2.84
CA GLY A 87 9.78 -6.83 -3.10
C GLY A 87 9.40 -5.35 -3.15
N ARG A 88 8.24 -5.02 -3.71
CA ARG A 88 7.73 -3.64 -3.81
C ARG A 88 7.37 -3.03 -2.46
N LEU A 89 6.98 -3.84 -1.47
CA LEU A 89 6.70 -3.35 -0.12
C LEU A 89 7.91 -2.65 0.52
N PHE A 90 9.12 -3.08 0.17
CA PHE A 90 10.37 -2.48 0.65
C PHE A 90 10.89 -1.38 -0.28
N SER A 91 10.88 -1.62 -1.58
CA SER A 91 11.55 -0.76 -2.55
C SER A 91 10.93 0.63 -2.64
N TYR A 92 9.61 0.76 -2.54
CA TYR A 92 8.96 2.06 -2.62
C TYR A 92 9.29 2.96 -1.45
N GLY A 93 9.30 2.43 -0.22
CA GLY A 93 9.69 3.19 0.95
C GLY A 93 11.13 3.69 0.86
N ASP A 94 12.04 2.86 0.38
CA ASP A 94 13.44 3.25 0.16
C ASP A 94 13.57 4.31 -0.94
N ALA A 95 12.91 4.10 -2.07
CA ALA A 95 12.91 5.06 -3.17
C ALA A 95 12.37 6.44 -2.76
N GLN A 96 11.32 6.49 -1.95
CA GLN A 96 10.75 7.76 -1.48
C GLN A 96 11.69 8.49 -0.51
N ARG A 97 12.41 7.76 0.35
CA ARG A 97 13.43 8.36 1.21
C ARG A 97 14.56 8.98 0.40
N TYR A 98 14.93 8.37 -0.70
CA TYR A 98 15.96 8.92 -1.61
C TYR A 98 15.44 10.07 -2.46
N ARG A 99 14.24 9.94 -3.04
CA ARG A 99 13.65 10.92 -3.96
C ARG A 99 13.21 12.20 -3.25
N LEU A 100 12.57 12.08 -2.08
CA LEU A 100 11.94 13.17 -1.37
C LEU A 100 12.62 13.50 -0.03
N GLY A 101 13.21 12.51 0.61
CA GLY A 101 13.83 12.64 1.92
C GLY A 101 13.20 11.76 2.99
N VAL A 102 13.89 11.59 4.10
CA VAL A 102 13.49 10.70 5.21
C VAL A 102 12.16 11.10 5.84
N ASN A 103 11.80 12.37 5.79
CA ASN A 103 10.55 12.90 6.34
C ASN A 103 9.47 13.15 5.26
N HIS A 104 9.48 12.43 4.15
CA HIS A 104 8.55 12.63 3.03
C HIS A 104 7.06 12.52 3.43
N TYR A 105 6.73 11.73 4.44
CA TYR A 105 5.36 11.64 4.97
C TYR A 105 4.93 12.88 5.77
N GLN A 106 5.83 13.82 6.07
CA GLN A 106 5.50 15.12 6.66
C GLN A 106 5.08 16.16 5.60
N ILE A 107 5.40 15.92 4.34
CA ILE A 107 5.00 16.79 3.24
C ILE A 107 3.46 16.84 3.19
N PRO A 108 2.84 18.01 3.03
CA PRO A 108 1.39 18.17 3.13
C PRO A 108 0.56 17.21 2.28
N VAL A 109 1.01 16.85 1.08
CA VAL A 109 0.30 15.90 0.20
C VAL A 109 0.32 14.46 0.75
N ASN A 110 1.33 14.11 1.53
CA ASN A 110 1.52 12.76 2.09
C ASN A 110 1.03 12.64 3.54
N ARG A 111 0.95 13.76 4.24
CA ARG A 111 0.63 13.80 5.65
C ARG A 111 -0.81 13.39 5.92
N SER A 112 -1.01 12.65 7.01
CA SER A 112 -2.36 12.41 7.52
C SER A 112 -3.07 13.73 7.81
N ARG A 113 -4.33 13.81 7.39
CA ARG A 113 -5.21 14.94 7.72
C ARG A 113 -5.89 14.77 9.07
N CYS A 114 -5.79 13.59 9.66
CA CYS A 114 -6.30 13.31 10.99
C CYS A 114 -5.47 14.07 12.04
N PRO A 115 -6.09 14.73 13.02
CA PRO A 115 -5.36 15.39 14.12
C PRO A 115 -4.61 14.41 15.00
N PHE A 116 -4.99 13.14 15.01
CA PHE A 116 -4.24 12.08 15.67
C PHE A 116 -3.12 11.62 14.74
N LEU A 117 -2.01 12.33 14.77
CA LEU A 117 -0.81 11.97 14.02
C LEU A 117 -0.16 10.76 14.69
N ASN A 118 0.22 9.81 13.87
CA ASN A 118 1.13 8.76 14.32
C ASN A 118 2.53 9.35 14.47
N MET A 119 2.99 9.43 15.71
CA MET A 119 4.24 10.10 16.08
C MET A 119 5.44 9.17 16.15
N TYR A 120 5.39 7.99 15.54
CA TYR A 120 6.53 7.08 15.48
C TYR A 120 7.74 7.67 14.74
N HIS A 121 7.54 8.73 13.99
CA HIS A 121 8.58 9.43 13.24
C HIS A 121 8.93 10.74 13.93
N ARG A 122 9.68 10.63 14.97
CA ARG A 122 10.00 11.75 15.84
C ARG A 122 11.09 12.67 15.32
N ASP A 123 12.17 12.09 14.84
CA ASP A 123 13.38 12.80 14.41
C ASP A 123 13.66 12.52 12.92
N GLY A 124 14.72 13.05 12.39
CA GLY A 124 15.18 12.84 11.02
C GLY A 124 15.58 14.14 10.34
N GLN A 125 16.38 14.03 9.28
CA GLN A 125 16.87 15.19 8.55
C GLN A 125 15.72 16.02 7.99
N MET A 126 15.93 17.34 7.95
CA MET A 126 14.94 18.30 7.43
C MET A 126 13.62 18.33 8.21
N ARG A 127 13.61 17.87 9.44
CA ARG A 127 12.47 18.06 10.32
C ARG A 127 12.41 19.51 10.80
N VAL A 128 11.24 20.14 10.63
CA VAL A 128 11.04 21.57 10.94
C VAL A 128 9.79 21.83 11.79
N ASP A 129 9.04 20.79 12.14
CA ASP A 129 7.78 20.86 12.89
C ASP A 129 7.95 20.83 14.41
N GLY A 130 9.19 20.95 14.88
CA GLY A 130 9.53 21.01 16.30
C GLY A 130 9.81 19.64 16.92
N ASN A 131 10.16 19.69 18.20
CA ASN A 131 10.40 18.51 19.01
C ASN A 131 9.11 18.14 19.76
N HIS A 132 8.67 16.91 19.66
CA HIS A 132 7.47 16.41 20.33
C HIS A 132 7.70 15.95 21.78
N GLY A 133 8.70 16.50 22.42
CA GLY A 133 8.71 16.61 23.87
C GLY A 133 9.39 15.53 24.67
N SER A 134 9.98 14.50 24.12
CA SER A 134 10.78 13.54 24.90
C SER A 134 12.29 13.80 24.73
N THR A 135 13.05 13.61 25.78
CA THR A 135 14.51 13.62 25.75
C THR A 135 15.12 12.29 25.30
N LEU A 136 14.29 11.25 25.22
CA LEU A 136 14.69 9.90 24.85
C LEU A 136 14.50 9.68 23.34
N GLY A 137 15.45 9.00 22.73
CA GLY A 137 15.47 8.79 21.29
C GLY A 137 14.66 7.59 20.78
N TYR A 138 13.94 6.87 21.65
CA TYR A 138 13.16 5.69 21.28
C TYR A 138 11.90 5.55 22.13
N GLU A 139 10.88 4.95 21.57
CA GLU A 139 9.58 4.72 22.21
C GLU A 139 8.96 3.44 21.68
N PRO A 140 8.20 2.69 22.48
CA PRO A 140 8.02 2.88 23.91
C PRO A 140 9.28 2.57 24.71
N ASN A 141 9.38 3.13 25.90
CA ASN A 141 10.53 2.94 26.78
C ASN A 141 10.09 2.68 28.22
N SER A 142 11.05 2.33 29.10
CA SER A 142 10.81 2.05 30.51
C SER A 142 10.51 3.26 31.37
N TYR A 143 10.67 4.47 30.85
CA TYR A 143 10.41 5.71 31.56
C TYR A 143 8.95 6.16 31.50
N GLY A 144 8.13 5.54 30.61
CA GLY A 144 6.68 5.69 30.61
C GLY A 144 6.15 7.00 30.04
N GLU A 145 6.99 7.79 29.37
CA GLU A 145 6.53 9.05 28.77
C GLU A 145 5.58 8.84 27.58
N TRP A 146 5.84 7.82 26.77
CA TRP A 146 5.05 7.44 25.61
C TRP A 146 4.82 5.93 25.64
N GLN A 147 3.58 5.52 25.50
CA GLN A 147 3.21 4.12 25.55
C GLN A 147 2.24 3.78 24.43
N HIS A 148 2.18 2.50 24.06
CA HIS A 148 1.14 1.99 23.18
C HIS A 148 -0.24 2.19 23.80
N GLN A 149 -1.15 2.69 23.00
CA GLN A 149 -2.57 2.69 23.34
C GLN A 149 -3.14 1.30 23.05
N LEU A 150 -3.11 0.43 24.04
CA LEU A 150 -3.48 -0.99 23.88
C LEU A 150 -4.93 -1.19 23.42
N GLU A 151 -5.78 -0.20 23.66
CA GLU A 151 -7.17 -0.17 23.21
C GLU A 151 -7.34 0.06 21.70
N TYR A 152 -6.32 0.62 21.05
CA TYR A 152 -6.27 0.88 19.62
C TYR A 152 -5.26 0.00 18.90
N LYS A 153 -5.29 -1.29 19.20
CA LYS A 153 -4.42 -2.25 18.51
C LYS A 153 -4.69 -2.23 17.02
N GLU A 154 -3.61 -2.24 16.26
CA GLU A 154 -3.72 -2.57 14.86
C GLU A 154 -4.32 -3.97 14.70
N PRO A 155 -5.24 -4.17 13.76
CA PRO A 155 -5.72 -5.50 13.48
C PRO A 155 -4.53 -6.41 13.12
N PRO A 156 -4.52 -7.66 13.56
CA PRO A 156 -3.47 -8.58 13.19
C PRO A 156 -3.39 -8.67 11.67
N LEU A 157 -2.19 -8.68 11.15
CA LEU A 157 -1.96 -8.99 9.74
C LEU A 157 -2.36 -10.45 9.54
N GLU A 158 -3.49 -10.67 8.92
CA GLU A 158 -3.94 -12.00 8.55
C GLU A 158 -3.10 -12.49 7.36
N LEU A 159 -2.01 -13.14 7.65
CA LEU A 159 -1.20 -13.87 6.68
C LEU A 159 -1.58 -15.35 6.63
N ASP A 160 -2.72 -15.68 7.22
CA ASP A 160 -3.22 -17.03 7.29
C ASP A 160 -3.93 -17.40 6.00
N GLY A 161 -3.66 -18.58 5.54
CA GLY A 161 -4.38 -19.19 4.45
C GLY A 161 -3.49 -19.98 3.51
N ALA A 162 -4.12 -20.81 2.73
CA ALA A 162 -3.48 -21.59 1.68
C ALA A 162 -2.69 -20.72 0.70
N ALA A 163 -3.12 -19.48 0.50
CA ALA A 163 -2.46 -18.50 -0.35
C ALA A 163 -1.01 -18.21 0.07
N TYR A 164 -0.74 -18.15 1.37
CA TYR A 164 0.62 -17.97 1.87
C TYR A 164 1.51 -19.19 1.62
N GLN A 165 0.90 -20.37 1.59
CA GLN A 165 1.62 -21.63 1.37
C GLN A 165 1.90 -21.91 -0.11
N TRP A 166 1.20 -21.22 -1.00
CA TRP A 166 1.24 -21.48 -2.43
C TRP A 166 2.53 -21.06 -3.10
N ASP A 167 3.11 -19.98 -2.64
CA ASP A 167 4.10 -19.26 -3.42
C ASP A 167 5.53 -19.82 -3.29
N PHE A 168 5.76 -20.63 -2.28
CA PHE A 168 7.13 -20.98 -1.96
C PHE A 168 7.49 -22.43 -2.20
N ARG A 169 6.56 -23.27 -2.64
CA ARG A 169 6.77 -24.69 -2.52
C ARG A 169 6.97 -25.47 -3.80
N GLU A 170 6.46 -25.02 -4.89
CA GLU A 170 6.27 -25.95 -6.00
C GLU A 170 6.43 -25.32 -7.38
N ASP A 171 6.84 -24.12 -7.42
CA ASP A 171 7.22 -23.53 -8.66
C ASP A 171 8.69 -23.84 -8.92
N ASP A 172 8.93 -25.01 -9.52
CA ASP A 172 10.25 -25.38 -10.04
C ASP A 172 10.69 -24.51 -11.22
N SER A 173 9.80 -23.64 -11.67
CA SER A 173 10.11 -22.65 -12.66
C SER A 173 10.83 -21.47 -12.02
N ASP A 174 12.10 -21.38 -12.22
CA ASP A 174 12.85 -20.18 -11.91
C ASP A 174 12.57 -19.07 -12.94
N TYR A 175 12.83 -17.84 -12.54
CA TYR A 175 12.67 -16.67 -13.41
C TYR A 175 13.49 -16.75 -14.71
N TYR A 176 14.52 -17.55 -14.75
CA TYR A 176 15.45 -17.66 -15.86
C TYR A 176 15.12 -18.79 -16.85
N SER A 177 14.47 -19.83 -16.39
CA SER A 177 14.08 -20.96 -17.23
C SER A 177 12.78 -20.70 -17.98
N GLN A 178 11.79 -20.04 -17.39
CA GLN A 178 10.53 -19.71 -18.04
C GLN A 178 10.63 -18.89 -19.34
N PRO A 179 11.51 -17.89 -19.47
CA PRO A 179 11.65 -17.16 -20.72
C PRO A 179 12.32 -17.95 -21.85
N GLY A 180 12.83 -19.12 -21.58
CA GLY A 180 13.51 -19.99 -22.56
C GLY A 180 12.60 -21.07 -23.18
N ASP A 181 11.43 -21.27 -22.63
CA ASP A 181 10.42 -22.21 -23.10
C ASP A 181 9.33 -21.49 -23.89
#